data_79f47306cb5fc3602cffd6e6457b0e88
#
_entry.id   79f47306cb5fc3602cffd6e6457b0e88
#
_cell.length_a   1.000
_cell.length_b   1.000
_cell.length_c   1.000
_cell.angle_alpha   90.00
_cell.angle_beta   90.00
_cell.angle_gamma   90.00
#
_symmetry.space_group_name_H-M   'P 1'
#
loop_
_entity.id
_entity.type
_entity.pdbx_description
1 polymer ?
#
loop_
_entity_poly.entity_id
_entity_poly.type
_entity_poly.pdbx_seq_one_letter_code
_entity_poly.pdbx_strand_id
1 'polypeptide(L)'
;VHGGEFIQYALRQGAGAILTDRKGAEIAAAELAGSDAVLVVAEDPRAALAGAAALWFAAQPETMVGVTGTSGKTSVASFTRQIWQALGHKAISLGTMGVQGDFQAKLAHTTPDPLTLHRILAEAAAAGVTHAAMEASSHGLDQRRLDGVRLKAGAFTNFSQDHLDYHAGFDEYFA
;
A
#
# COMPACT_ATOMS: atom_id res chain seq x y z
N VAL A 1 6.04 15.54 -11.86
CA VAL A 1 5.11 15.10 -12.94
C VAL A 1 3.80 14.67 -12.30
N HIS A 2 2.68 15.18 -12.76
CA HIS A 2 1.35 14.86 -12.24
C HIS A 2 0.74 13.66 -12.96
N GLY A 3 0.04 12.75 -12.23
CA GLY A 3 -0.59 11.58 -12.83
C GLY A 3 -1.60 11.91 -13.94
N GLY A 4 -2.21 13.10 -13.90
CA GLY A 4 -3.10 13.61 -14.95
C GLY A 4 -2.48 13.62 -16.35
N GLU A 5 -1.17 13.80 -16.47
CA GLU A 5 -0.45 13.79 -17.76
C GLU A 5 -0.46 12.40 -18.45
N PHE A 6 -0.81 11.36 -17.71
CA PHE A 6 -0.84 9.98 -18.21
C PHE A 6 -2.25 9.45 -18.47
N ILE A 7 -3.30 10.24 -18.23
CA ILE A 7 -4.70 9.81 -18.42
C ILE A 7 -4.95 9.34 -19.85
N GLN A 8 -4.36 9.98 -20.86
CA GLN A 8 -4.45 9.54 -22.25
C GLN A 8 -4.03 8.07 -22.46
N TYR A 9 -3.02 7.59 -21.72
CA TYR A 9 -2.56 6.20 -21.84
C TYR A 9 -3.59 5.23 -21.23
N ALA A 10 -4.20 5.60 -20.09
CA ALA A 10 -5.26 4.81 -19.48
C ALA A 10 -6.48 4.71 -20.40
N LEU A 11 -6.90 5.81 -21.02
CA LEU A 11 -8.00 5.83 -21.98
C LEU A 11 -7.70 4.96 -23.21
N ARG A 12 -6.49 5.02 -23.77
CA ARG A 12 -6.05 4.14 -24.88
C ARG A 12 -6.04 2.66 -24.51
N GLN A 13 -5.86 2.32 -23.22
CA GLN A 13 -5.95 0.96 -22.69
C GLN A 13 -7.39 0.53 -22.37
N GLY A 14 -8.38 1.36 -22.69
CA GLY A 14 -9.80 1.05 -22.50
C GLY A 14 -10.30 1.29 -21.07
N ALA A 15 -9.69 2.20 -20.31
CA ALA A 15 -10.19 2.55 -19.00
C ALA A 15 -11.62 3.11 -19.07
N GLY A 16 -12.58 2.44 -18.43
CA GLY A 16 -13.97 2.87 -18.34
C GLY A 16 -14.23 3.92 -17.27
N ALA A 17 -13.26 4.15 -16.38
CA ALA A 17 -13.31 5.20 -15.36
C ALA A 17 -11.90 5.77 -15.08
N ILE A 18 -11.85 7.06 -14.77
CA ILE A 18 -10.62 7.76 -14.38
C ILE A 18 -10.87 8.37 -13.00
N LEU A 19 -10.03 7.97 -12.03
CA LEU A 19 -9.98 8.58 -10.71
C LEU A 19 -8.78 9.54 -10.65
N THR A 20 -9.05 10.81 -10.36
CA THR A 20 -8.00 11.84 -10.26
C THR A 20 -8.42 12.95 -9.30
N ASP A 21 -7.54 13.91 -9.05
CA ASP A 21 -7.88 15.16 -8.39
C ASP A 21 -8.36 16.23 -9.39
N ARG A 22 -8.71 17.41 -8.87
CA ARG A 22 -9.16 18.54 -9.69
C ARG A 22 -8.10 18.96 -10.71
N LYS A 23 -6.83 19.00 -10.29
CA LYS A 23 -5.72 19.38 -11.16
C LYS A 23 -5.50 18.36 -12.30
N GLY A 24 -5.61 17.07 -12.01
CA GLY A 24 -5.52 16.04 -13.04
C GLY A 24 -6.68 16.08 -14.04
N ALA A 25 -7.88 16.39 -13.57
CA ALA A 25 -9.04 16.59 -14.44
C ALA A 25 -8.85 17.81 -15.37
N GLU A 26 -8.28 18.90 -14.88
CA GLU A 26 -7.95 20.09 -15.68
C GLU A 26 -6.85 19.78 -16.72
N ILE A 27 -5.78 19.08 -16.34
CA ILE A 27 -4.69 18.72 -17.25
C ILE A 27 -5.19 17.87 -18.42
N ALA A 28 -6.08 16.92 -18.16
CA ALA A 28 -6.59 15.98 -19.15
C ALA A 28 -7.97 16.32 -19.70
N ALA A 29 -8.41 17.59 -19.58
CA ALA A 29 -9.78 18.00 -19.93
C ALA A 29 -10.14 17.69 -21.39
N ALA A 30 -9.20 17.85 -22.32
CA ALA A 30 -9.42 17.60 -23.74
C ALA A 30 -9.60 16.09 -24.04
N GLU A 31 -8.76 15.26 -23.46
CA GLU A 31 -8.81 13.81 -23.61
C GLU A 31 -10.07 13.21 -22.97
N LEU A 32 -10.45 13.74 -21.79
CA LEU A 32 -11.66 13.31 -21.07
C LEU A 32 -12.92 13.70 -21.83
N ALA A 33 -12.98 14.91 -22.40
CA ALA A 33 -14.14 15.36 -23.21
C ALA A 33 -14.36 14.53 -24.47
N GLY A 34 -13.32 13.90 -24.99
CA GLY A 34 -13.37 13.00 -26.15
C GLY A 34 -13.54 11.52 -25.81
N SER A 35 -13.84 11.17 -24.54
CA SER A 35 -13.96 9.78 -24.07
C SER A 35 -15.31 9.52 -23.41
N ASP A 36 -15.73 8.25 -23.40
CA ASP A 36 -16.89 7.75 -22.66
C ASP A 36 -16.55 7.35 -21.22
N ALA A 37 -15.31 7.55 -20.76
CA ALA A 37 -14.87 7.16 -19.44
C ALA A 37 -15.52 8.03 -18.35
N VAL A 38 -15.96 7.41 -17.27
CA VAL A 38 -16.49 8.10 -16.11
C VAL A 38 -15.38 8.82 -15.37
N LEU A 39 -15.50 10.13 -15.19
CA LEU A 39 -14.57 10.91 -14.38
C LEU A 39 -14.99 10.93 -12.92
N VAL A 40 -14.12 10.48 -12.03
CA VAL A 40 -14.27 10.59 -10.58
C VAL A 40 -13.19 11.54 -10.05
N VAL A 41 -13.59 12.66 -9.47
CA VAL A 41 -12.69 13.64 -8.87
C VAL A 41 -12.72 13.49 -7.36
N ALA A 42 -11.56 13.21 -6.76
CA ALA A 42 -11.37 13.12 -5.31
C ALA A 42 -10.35 14.16 -4.83
N GLU A 43 -10.48 14.60 -3.58
CA GLU A 43 -9.48 15.48 -2.97
C GLU A 43 -8.13 14.78 -2.83
N ASP A 44 -8.14 13.51 -2.40
CA ASP A 44 -6.98 12.62 -2.35
C ASP A 44 -7.28 11.33 -3.15
N PRO A 45 -6.87 11.26 -4.43
CA PRO A 45 -7.08 10.09 -5.27
C PRO A 45 -6.34 8.84 -4.77
N ARG A 46 -5.22 9.00 -4.02
CA ARG A 46 -4.47 7.87 -3.46
C ARG A 46 -5.27 7.23 -2.33
N ALA A 47 -5.80 8.03 -1.39
CA ALA A 47 -6.68 7.55 -0.33
C ALA A 47 -7.96 6.93 -0.89
N ALA A 48 -8.56 7.54 -1.91
CA ALA A 48 -9.76 7.01 -2.57
C ALA A 48 -9.49 5.65 -3.24
N LEU A 49 -8.34 5.50 -3.93
CA LEU A 49 -7.93 4.23 -4.54
C LEU A 49 -7.70 3.15 -3.49
N ALA A 50 -6.99 3.48 -2.42
CA ALA A 50 -6.71 2.53 -1.33
C ALA A 50 -8.00 2.08 -0.64
N GLY A 51 -8.92 3.00 -0.35
CA GLY A 51 -10.25 2.68 0.18
C GLY A 51 -11.07 1.80 -0.75
N ALA A 52 -11.07 2.09 -2.06
CA ALA A 52 -11.74 1.27 -3.06
C ALA A 52 -11.15 -0.15 -3.14
N ALA A 53 -9.83 -0.29 -3.12
CA ALA A 53 -9.15 -1.58 -3.09
C ALA A 53 -9.50 -2.38 -1.82
N ALA A 54 -9.50 -1.71 -0.65
CA ALA A 54 -9.89 -2.32 0.62
C ALA A 54 -11.32 -2.85 0.61
N LEU A 55 -12.26 -2.10 0.03
CA LEU A 55 -13.65 -2.51 -0.11
C LEU A 55 -13.82 -3.65 -1.12
N TRP A 56 -13.11 -3.60 -2.25
CA TRP A 56 -13.19 -4.61 -3.31
C TRP A 56 -12.70 -5.97 -2.85
N PHE A 57 -11.52 -6.03 -2.25
CA PHE A 57 -10.93 -7.28 -1.77
C PHE A 57 -11.47 -7.71 -0.41
N ALA A 58 -11.90 -6.78 0.42
CA ALA A 58 -12.57 -6.91 1.72
C ALA A 58 -11.86 -7.77 2.78
N ALA A 59 -11.31 -8.94 2.42
CA ALA A 59 -10.68 -9.87 3.33
C ALA A 59 -9.23 -9.49 3.64
N GLN A 60 -8.81 -9.71 4.88
CA GLN A 60 -7.41 -9.61 5.32
C GLN A 60 -7.21 -10.45 6.58
N PRO A 61 -5.96 -10.85 6.93
CA PRO A 61 -5.68 -11.53 8.19
C PRO A 61 -6.28 -10.80 9.40
N GLU A 62 -6.80 -11.55 10.35
CA GLU A 62 -7.49 -10.98 11.52
C GLU A 62 -6.59 -10.08 12.37
N THR A 63 -5.34 -10.51 12.55
CA THR A 63 -4.33 -9.80 13.33
C THR A 63 -3.23 -9.28 12.40
N MET A 64 -3.24 -7.96 12.21
CA MET A 64 -2.23 -7.28 11.42
C MET A 64 -1.43 -6.30 12.27
N VAL A 65 -0.10 -6.28 12.09
CA VAL A 65 0.78 -5.28 12.69
C VAL A 65 1.65 -4.60 11.62
N GLY A 66 1.86 -3.30 11.79
CA GLY A 66 2.74 -2.50 10.93
C GLY A 66 4.04 -2.17 11.66
N VAL A 67 5.17 -2.22 10.95
CA VAL A 67 6.48 -1.88 11.48
C VAL A 67 7.10 -0.79 10.61
N THR A 68 7.36 0.37 11.20
CA THR A 68 8.04 1.48 10.53
C THR A 68 9.35 1.85 11.24
N GLY A 69 10.07 2.82 10.67
CA GLY A 69 11.35 3.32 11.15
C GLY A 69 12.44 3.19 10.08
N THR A 70 13.62 3.75 10.34
CA THR A 70 14.71 3.77 9.34
C THR A 70 15.26 2.36 9.11
N SER A 71 15.68 1.66 10.15
CA SER A 71 16.31 0.34 10.06
C SER A 71 15.58 -0.69 10.91
N GLY A 72 15.71 -1.99 10.59
CA GLY A 72 15.19 -3.09 11.39
C GLY A 72 13.75 -3.50 11.09
N LYS A 73 13.01 -2.82 10.22
CA LYS A 73 11.64 -3.18 9.84
C LYS A 73 11.50 -4.65 9.43
N THR A 74 12.34 -5.09 8.51
CA THR A 74 12.36 -6.47 8.00
C THR A 74 12.63 -7.49 9.10
N SER A 75 13.60 -7.20 9.99
CA SER A 75 13.93 -8.10 11.10
C SER A 75 12.75 -8.23 12.07
N VAL A 76 12.16 -7.11 12.48
CA VAL A 76 11.02 -7.12 13.40
C VAL A 76 9.82 -7.83 12.79
N ALA A 77 9.45 -7.53 11.54
CA ALA A 77 8.34 -8.20 10.86
C ALA A 77 8.59 -9.72 10.73
N SER A 78 9.82 -10.12 10.36
CA SER A 78 10.19 -11.54 10.23
C SER A 78 10.18 -12.27 11.57
N PHE A 79 10.71 -11.68 12.64
CA PHE A 79 10.72 -12.29 13.96
C PHE A 79 9.30 -12.38 14.54
N THR A 80 8.47 -11.36 14.34
CA THR A 80 7.06 -11.38 14.74
C THR A 80 6.34 -12.56 14.08
N ARG A 81 6.50 -12.74 12.75
CA ARG A 81 5.96 -13.91 12.05
C ARG A 81 6.45 -15.22 12.63
N GLN A 82 7.77 -15.36 12.86
CA GLN A 82 8.34 -16.60 13.39
C GLN A 82 7.82 -16.94 14.79
N ILE A 83 7.64 -15.93 15.65
CA ILE A 83 7.06 -16.10 16.99
C ILE A 83 5.62 -16.58 16.86
N TRP A 84 4.80 -15.99 16.01
CA TRP A 84 3.43 -16.43 15.79
C TRP A 84 3.35 -17.87 15.26
N GLN A 85 4.24 -18.23 14.31
CA GLN A 85 4.31 -19.61 13.83
C GLN A 85 4.71 -20.59 14.93
N ALA A 86 5.66 -20.24 15.80
CA ALA A 86 6.05 -21.04 16.95
C ALA A 86 4.92 -21.20 17.97
N LEU A 87 3.98 -20.24 18.03
CA LEU A 87 2.76 -20.29 18.84
C LEU A 87 1.60 -21.04 18.14
N GLY A 88 1.82 -21.59 16.94
CA GLY A 88 0.84 -22.36 16.20
C GLY A 88 -0.11 -21.55 15.32
N HIS A 89 0.12 -20.25 15.13
CA HIS A 89 -0.67 -19.42 14.22
C HIS A 89 -0.16 -19.55 12.77
N LYS A 90 -1.07 -19.53 11.81
CA LYS A 90 -0.71 -19.34 10.40
C LYS A 90 -0.36 -17.87 10.19
N ALA A 91 0.91 -17.59 9.92
CA ALA A 91 1.44 -16.24 9.90
C ALA A 91 2.33 -15.95 8.69
N ILE A 92 2.28 -14.68 8.24
CA ILE A 92 3.13 -14.15 7.17
C ILE A 92 3.86 -12.89 7.63
N SER A 93 4.96 -12.58 6.94
CA SER A 93 5.56 -11.24 6.93
C SER A 93 5.58 -10.69 5.50
N LEU A 94 5.29 -9.40 5.35
CA LEU A 94 5.31 -8.67 4.08
C LEU A 94 6.33 -7.54 4.14
N GLY A 95 7.18 -7.44 3.13
CA GLY A 95 8.16 -6.36 3.06
C GLY A 95 9.19 -6.56 1.98
N THR A 96 10.40 -6.07 2.22
CA THR A 96 11.53 -6.08 1.27
C THR A 96 11.84 -7.48 0.71
N MET A 97 11.64 -8.52 1.50
CA MET A 97 11.84 -9.92 1.09
C MET A 97 10.64 -10.55 0.37
N GLY A 98 9.63 -9.75 0.03
CA GLY A 98 8.35 -10.25 -0.46
C GLY A 98 7.44 -10.71 0.67
N VAL A 99 6.50 -11.60 0.38
CA VAL A 99 5.64 -12.26 1.37
C VAL A 99 6.25 -13.58 1.74
N GLN A 100 6.50 -13.79 3.02
CA GLN A 100 7.15 -14.97 3.58
C GLN A 100 6.28 -15.62 4.65
N GLY A 101 6.33 -16.94 4.77
CA GLY A 101 5.64 -17.71 5.80
C GLY A 101 4.63 -18.71 5.21
N ASP A 102 3.45 -18.82 5.83
CA ASP A 102 2.41 -19.79 5.46
C ASP A 102 1.66 -19.43 4.15
N PHE A 103 1.94 -18.29 3.60
CA PHE A 103 1.62 -17.87 2.23
C PHE A 103 2.81 -17.11 1.67
N GLN A 104 3.09 -17.25 0.38
CA GLN A 104 4.26 -16.64 -0.26
C GLN A 104 3.86 -15.92 -1.56
N ALA A 105 4.41 -14.72 -1.75
CA ALA A 105 4.28 -13.95 -2.99
C ALA A 105 5.49 -13.02 -3.17
N LYS A 106 5.79 -12.71 -4.45
CA LYS A 106 6.80 -11.69 -4.75
C LYS A 106 6.20 -10.30 -4.66
N LEU A 107 6.96 -9.36 -4.15
CA LEU A 107 6.62 -7.93 -4.12
C LEU A 107 7.66 -7.14 -4.92
N ALA A 108 7.20 -6.12 -5.64
CA ALA A 108 8.08 -5.19 -6.34
C ALA A 108 8.65 -4.10 -5.41
N HIS A 109 7.97 -3.82 -4.31
CA HIS A 109 8.33 -2.79 -3.34
C HIS A 109 8.15 -3.29 -1.91
N THR A 110 8.91 -2.74 -0.97
CA THR A 110 8.80 -3.02 0.47
C THR A 110 7.35 -2.85 0.97
N THR A 111 6.71 -1.76 0.57
CA THR A 111 5.27 -1.54 0.76
C THR A 111 4.64 -1.45 -0.63
N PRO A 112 3.88 -2.45 -1.09
CA PRO A 112 3.29 -2.46 -2.43
C PRO A 112 2.19 -1.40 -2.58
N ASP A 113 1.76 -1.16 -3.82
CA ASP A 113 0.60 -0.32 -4.10
C ASP A 113 -0.69 -0.90 -3.47
N PRO A 114 -1.73 -0.08 -3.27
CA PRO A 114 -2.94 -0.52 -2.56
C PRO A 114 -3.65 -1.71 -3.20
N LEU A 115 -3.72 -1.78 -4.54
CA LEU A 115 -4.38 -2.89 -5.23
C LEU A 115 -3.64 -4.20 -4.99
N THR A 116 -2.31 -4.19 -5.16
CA THR A 116 -1.45 -5.34 -4.90
C THR A 116 -1.51 -5.76 -3.44
N LEU A 117 -1.47 -4.78 -2.51
CA LEU A 117 -1.51 -5.04 -1.07
C LEU A 117 -2.82 -5.74 -0.68
N HIS A 118 -3.97 -5.12 -0.97
CA HIS A 118 -5.26 -5.66 -0.55
C HIS A 118 -5.59 -7.00 -1.23
N ARG A 119 -5.17 -7.20 -2.49
CA ARG A 119 -5.29 -8.50 -3.17
C ARG A 119 -4.50 -9.58 -2.44
N ILE A 120 -3.23 -9.32 -2.12
CA ILE A 120 -2.37 -10.27 -1.40
C ILE A 120 -2.92 -10.59 -0.01
N LEU A 121 -3.42 -9.58 0.72
CA LEU A 121 -4.03 -9.80 2.04
C LEU A 121 -5.27 -10.69 1.94
N ALA A 122 -6.10 -10.50 0.91
CA ALA A 122 -7.27 -11.34 0.67
C ALA A 122 -6.89 -12.77 0.28
N GLU A 123 -5.91 -12.94 -0.60
CA GLU A 123 -5.38 -14.26 -0.98
C GLU A 123 -4.78 -15.01 0.24
N ALA A 124 -4.00 -14.32 1.06
CA ALA A 124 -3.44 -14.88 2.29
C ALA A 124 -4.54 -15.28 3.30
N ALA A 125 -5.54 -14.43 3.50
CA ALA A 125 -6.69 -14.74 4.35
C ALA A 125 -7.47 -15.95 3.83
N ALA A 126 -7.70 -16.05 2.52
CA ALA A 126 -8.33 -17.20 1.88
C ALA A 126 -7.51 -18.49 2.03
N ALA A 127 -6.18 -18.41 2.10
CA ALA A 127 -5.28 -19.50 2.42
C ALA A 127 -5.27 -19.88 3.92
N GLY A 128 -6.06 -19.18 4.73
CA GLY A 128 -6.20 -19.42 6.17
C GLY A 128 -5.14 -18.73 7.04
N VAL A 129 -4.41 -17.74 6.49
CA VAL A 129 -3.49 -16.90 7.29
C VAL A 129 -4.31 -16.03 8.23
N THR A 130 -3.98 -16.06 9.51
CA THR A 130 -4.67 -15.30 10.58
C THR A 130 -3.83 -14.10 11.07
N HIS A 131 -2.52 -14.16 10.91
CA HIS A 131 -1.59 -13.16 11.43
C HIS A 131 -0.65 -12.64 10.34
N ALA A 132 -0.46 -11.32 10.26
CA ALA A 132 0.46 -10.72 9.30
C ALA A 132 1.23 -9.54 9.91
N ALA A 133 2.55 -9.57 9.80
CA ALA A 133 3.42 -8.46 10.14
C ALA A 133 3.94 -7.81 8.86
N MET A 134 3.76 -6.50 8.70
CA MET A 134 4.15 -5.81 7.47
C MET A 134 5.11 -4.66 7.71
N GLU A 135 6.03 -4.48 6.77
CA GLU A 135 6.85 -3.29 6.72
C GLU A 135 6.04 -2.11 6.18
N ALA A 136 5.99 -1.03 6.94
CA ALA A 136 5.41 0.24 6.55
C ALA A 136 6.55 1.24 6.26
N SER A 137 6.94 1.37 4.99
CA SER A 137 7.94 2.36 4.59
C SER A 137 7.38 3.78 4.64
N SER A 138 8.23 4.79 4.87
CA SER A 138 7.82 6.20 4.85
C SER A 138 7.12 6.58 3.54
N HIS A 139 7.68 6.15 2.39
CA HIS A 139 7.02 6.31 1.10
C HIS A 139 5.65 5.65 1.02
N GLY A 140 5.50 4.45 1.63
CA GLY A 140 4.23 3.74 1.66
C GLY A 140 3.17 4.46 2.49
N LEU A 141 3.58 5.04 3.61
CA LEU A 141 2.71 5.85 4.48
C LEU A 141 2.31 7.16 3.79
N ASP A 142 3.29 7.95 3.33
CA ASP A 142 3.06 9.21 2.61
C ASP A 142 2.16 9.02 1.36
N GLN A 143 2.37 7.92 0.63
CA GLN A 143 1.58 7.61 -0.57
C GLN A 143 0.26 6.88 -0.28
N ARG A 144 -0.19 6.84 0.97
CA ARG A 144 -1.47 6.22 1.36
C ARG A 144 -1.61 4.74 0.99
N ARG A 145 -0.48 4.02 0.81
CA ARG A 145 -0.53 2.63 0.31
C ARG A 145 -1.13 1.64 1.31
N LEU A 146 -1.10 1.99 2.62
CA LEU A 146 -1.63 1.17 3.70
C LEU A 146 -3.07 1.52 4.09
N ASP A 147 -3.66 2.56 3.51
CA ASP A 147 -5.02 2.95 3.85
C ASP A 147 -5.98 1.78 3.61
N GLY A 148 -6.87 1.53 4.57
CA GLY A 148 -7.77 0.38 4.56
C GLY A 148 -7.21 -0.91 5.21
N VAL A 149 -5.92 -0.97 5.55
CA VAL A 149 -5.37 -2.06 6.36
C VAL A 149 -5.76 -1.87 7.83
N ARG A 150 -6.37 -2.88 8.43
CA ARG A 150 -6.83 -2.83 9.83
C ARG A 150 -5.72 -3.29 10.78
N LEU A 151 -4.81 -2.39 11.12
CA LEU A 151 -3.71 -2.68 12.04
C LEU A 151 -4.22 -2.79 13.49
N LYS A 152 -3.83 -3.85 14.18
CA LYS A 152 -4.05 -4.03 15.63
C LYS A 152 -2.97 -3.35 16.47
N ALA A 153 -1.75 -3.22 15.91
CA ALA A 153 -0.64 -2.53 16.54
C ALA A 153 0.32 -1.96 15.49
N GLY A 154 1.05 -0.93 15.89
CA GLY A 154 2.16 -0.37 15.15
C GLY A 154 3.44 -0.40 15.99
N ALA A 155 4.58 -0.61 15.34
CA ALA A 155 5.89 -0.54 15.96
C ALA A 155 6.77 0.46 15.20
N PHE A 156 7.49 1.29 15.96
CA PHE A 156 8.49 2.21 15.47
C PHE A 156 9.86 1.75 15.95
N THR A 157 10.75 1.37 15.04
CA THR A 157 12.03 0.75 15.42
C THR A 157 13.07 1.77 15.85
N ASN A 158 13.34 2.74 14.99
CA ASN A 158 14.30 3.83 15.22
C ASN A 158 14.12 4.91 14.15
N PHE A 159 14.76 6.04 14.41
CA PHE A 159 14.77 7.19 13.52
C PHE A 159 16.20 7.70 13.34
N SER A 160 16.69 7.66 12.11
CA SER A 160 17.98 8.22 11.72
C SER A 160 17.87 8.82 10.31
N GLN A 161 18.89 9.52 9.89
CA GLN A 161 18.91 10.17 8.58
C GLN A 161 18.83 9.12 7.46
N ASP A 162 17.73 9.18 6.67
CA ASP A 162 17.51 8.36 5.48
C ASP A 162 16.45 9.04 4.59
N HIS A 163 16.36 8.64 3.32
CA HIS A 163 15.34 9.09 2.37
C HIS A 163 15.18 10.62 2.22
N LEU A 164 16.25 11.40 2.45
CA LEU A 164 16.24 12.85 2.21
C LEU A 164 16.26 13.24 0.73
N ASP A 165 16.40 12.28 -0.15
CA ASP A 165 16.15 12.40 -1.60
C ASP A 165 14.64 12.46 -1.93
N TYR A 166 13.80 11.98 -1.04
CA TYR A 166 12.34 11.97 -1.18
C TYR A 166 11.65 12.98 -0.26
N HIS A 167 11.98 12.99 1.04
CA HIS A 167 11.42 13.93 2.03
C HIS A 167 12.23 15.23 2.05
N ALA A 168 11.57 16.39 2.11
CA ALA A 168 12.23 17.69 2.08
C ALA A 168 13.10 18.00 3.33
N GLY A 169 12.98 17.20 4.39
CA GLY A 169 13.78 17.33 5.60
C GLY A 169 13.44 16.29 6.67
N PHE A 170 14.12 16.38 7.78
CA PHE A 170 14.00 15.44 8.90
C PHE A 170 12.60 15.47 9.54
N ASP A 171 12.01 16.67 9.63
CA ASP A 171 10.67 16.85 10.22
C ASP A 171 9.58 16.23 9.32
N GLU A 172 9.69 16.40 7.99
CA GLU A 172 8.78 15.78 7.03
C GLU A 172 8.94 14.26 6.97
N TYR A 173 10.18 13.76 7.15
CA TYR A 173 10.41 12.31 7.21
C TYR A 173 9.79 11.68 8.46
N PHE A 174 9.70 12.44 9.56
CA PHE A 174 9.13 11.97 10.84
C PHE A 174 7.60 12.09 10.89
N ALA A 175 7.02 13.10 10.21
CA ALA A 175 5.58 13.38 10.21
C ALA A 175 4.76 12.28 9.51
#